data_6fc786202025e77c86a88a237efc8784
#
_entry.id   6fc786202025e77c86a88a237efc8784
#
_cell.length_a   1.000
_cell.length_b   1.000
_cell.length_c   1.000
_cell.angle_alpha   90.00
_cell.angle_beta   90.00
_cell.angle_gamma   90.00
#
_symmetry.space_group_name_H-M   'P 1'
#
loop_
_entity.id
_entity.type
_entity.pdbx_description
1 polymer ?
#
loop_
_entity_poly.entity_id
_entity_poly.type
_entity_poly.pdbx_seq_one_letter_code
_entity_poly.pdbx_strand_id
1 'polypeptide(L)'
;YEDLNPNTKFVDNQVIRVIANSDAVNDHIAARKLGWGRHPELIRTLYTQLSESDYFKDYMLREERSFADDRKLLEDFFKELQSCEALETELEEMSILWSDDLPYIVMMILRSLSGLKPSHPELKVPSKFKSDEDPEFVKTLFEKSLVNYDAYQDYIEKFTANWDVERIVFMDNLIIGTAMAEL
;
A
#
# COMPACT_ATOMS: atom_id res chain seq x y z
N TYR A 1 36.55 -3.36 -13.03
CA TYR A 1 36.31 -3.85 -14.41
C TYR A 1 34.88 -3.44 -14.74
N GLU A 2 34.71 -2.44 -15.61
CA GLU A 2 33.43 -2.13 -16.21
C GLU A 2 33.08 -3.28 -17.15
N ASP A 3 31.90 -3.88 -16.94
CA ASP A 3 31.37 -4.86 -17.89
C ASP A 3 31.00 -4.11 -19.17
N LEU A 4 31.74 -4.39 -20.24
CA LEU A 4 31.57 -3.73 -21.55
C LEU A 4 30.23 -4.10 -22.22
N ASN A 5 29.51 -5.08 -21.72
CA ASN A 5 28.20 -5.51 -22.23
C ASN A 5 27.26 -5.95 -21.10
N PRO A 6 26.85 -5.04 -20.23
CA PRO A 6 26.02 -5.37 -19.07
C PRO A 6 24.67 -5.91 -19.51
N ASN A 7 24.13 -6.87 -18.75
CA ASN A 7 22.78 -7.37 -18.97
C ASN A 7 21.74 -6.34 -18.49
N THR A 8 21.17 -5.59 -19.41
CA THR A 8 20.23 -4.49 -19.13
C THR A 8 18.77 -4.93 -19.07
N LYS A 9 18.48 -6.23 -19.17
CA LYS A 9 17.10 -6.75 -19.28
C LYS A 9 16.15 -6.24 -18.21
N PHE A 10 16.59 -6.13 -16.97
CA PHE A 10 15.77 -5.59 -15.89
C PHE A 10 15.49 -4.09 -16.06
N VAL A 11 16.50 -3.32 -16.42
CA VAL A 11 16.36 -1.87 -16.68
C VAL A 11 15.48 -1.60 -17.91
N ASP A 12 15.47 -2.52 -18.86
CA ASP A 12 14.67 -2.45 -20.08
C ASP A 12 13.26 -3.05 -19.94
N ASN A 13 12.86 -3.43 -18.73
CA ASN A 13 11.53 -3.97 -18.46
C ASN A 13 10.45 -2.95 -18.86
N GLN A 14 9.54 -3.37 -19.74
CA GLN A 14 8.51 -2.49 -20.31
C GLN A 14 7.52 -2.02 -19.25
N VAL A 15 7.19 -2.85 -18.26
CA VAL A 15 6.24 -2.50 -17.21
C VAL A 15 6.84 -1.49 -16.23
N ILE A 16 8.13 -1.61 -15.89
CA ILE A 16 8.85 -0.58 -15.12
C ILE A 16 8.80 0.76 -15.86
N ARG A 17 9.03 0.76 -17.16
CA ARG A 17 8.94 1.99 -17.98
C ARG A 17 7.53 2.59 -17.99
N VAL A 18 6.50 1.77 -18.07
CA VAL A 18 5.09 2.23 -17.94
C VAL A 18 4.85 2.92 -16.61
N ILE A 19 5.30 2.32 -15.51
CA ILE A 19 5.15 2.90 -14.16
C ILE A 19 5.94 4.21 -14.05
N ALA A 20 7.20 4.21 -14.47
CA ALA A 20 8.08 5.37 -14.41
C ALA A 20 7.60 6.56 -15.23
N ASN A 21 6.90 6.32 -16.34
CA ASN A 21 6.34 7.35 -17.22
C ASN A 21 4.86 7.65 -16.93
N SER A 22 4.27 7.12 -15.88
CA SER A 22 2.88 7.41 -15.51
C SER A 22 2.76 8.81 -14.91
N ASP A 23 2.07 9.72 -15.60
CA ASP A 23 1.81 11.07 -15.10
C ASP A 23 1.09 11.04 -13.75
N ALA A 24 0.07 10.19 -13.59
CA ALA A 24 -0.67 10.04 -12.34
C ALA A 24 0.23 9.67 -11.14
N VAL A 25 1.22 8.81 -11.35
CA VAL A 25 2.19 8.41 -10.32
C VAL A 25 3.17 9.55 -10.06
N ASN A 26 3.72 10.15 -11.11
CA ASN A 26 4.72 11.21 -11.00
C ASN A 26 4.15 12.47 -10.35
N ASP A 27 2.94 12.90 -10.72
CA ASP A 27 2.25 14.04 -10.11
C ASP A 27 1.99 13.79 -8.63
N HIS A 28 1.58 12.58 -8.26
CA HIS A 28 1.35 12.21 -6.87
C HIS A 28 2.64 12.24 -6.04
N ILE A 29 3.72 11.68 -6.58
CA ILE A 29 5.06 11.69 -5.97
C ILE A 29 5.55 13.14 -5.77
N ALA A 30 5.43 13.97 -6.80
CA ALA A 30 5.87 15.35 -6.78
C ALA A 30 5.07 16.20 -5.77
N ALA A 31 3.74 16.08 -5.78
CA ALA A 31 2.86 16.84 -4.90
C ALA A 31 3.10 16.55 -3.41
N ARG A 32 3.51 15.32 -3.07
CA ARG A 32 3.74 14.87 -1.69
C ARG A 32 5.20 14.73 -1.32
N LYS A 33 6.12 15.00 -2.25
CA LYS A 33 7.57 14.87 -2.07
C LYS A 33 7.96 13.47 -1.59
N LEU A 34 7.32 12.44 -2.15
CA LEU A 34 7.60 11.06 -1.81
C LEU A 34 8.88 10.57 -2.48
N GLY A 35 9.57 9.63 -1.86
CA GLY A 35 10.73 8.96 -2.46
C GLY A 35 11.53 8.14 -1.46
N TRP A 36 12.15 7.11 -1.97
CA TRP A 36 12.97 6.17 -1.21
C TRP A 36 14.42 6.60 -1.01
N GLY A 37 14.79 7.81 -1.48
CA GLY A 37 16.16 8.30 -1.39
C GLY A 37 16.69 8.47 0.04
N ARG A 38 15.80 8.49 1.04
CA ARG A 38 16.16 8.54 2.47
C ARG A 38 16.42 7.15 3.08
N HIS A 39 16.09 6.09 2.35
CA HIS A 39 16.15 4.69 2.79
C HIS A 39 17.05 3.84 1.87
N PRO A 40 18.32 4.26 1.64
CA PRO A 40 19.21 3.59 0.66
C PRO A 40 19.55 2.16 1.07
N GLU A 41 19.64 1.88 2.36
CA GLU A 41 19.96 0.53 2.85
C GLU A 41 18.78 -0.43 2.61
N LEU A 42 17.55 0.01 2.83
CA LEU A 42 16.36 -0.79 2.48
C LEU A 42 16.37 -1.12 0.99
N ILE A 43 16.59 -0.12 0.12
CA ILE A 43 16.62 -0.36 -1.33
C ILE A 43 17.70 -1.35 -1.73
N ARG A 44 18.88 -1.31 -1.11
CA ARG A 44 19.93 -2.30 -1.33
C ARG A 44 19.51 -3.69 -0.90
N THR A 45 18.91 -3.81 0.29
CA THR A 45 18.41 -5.08 0.82
C THR A 45 17.37 -5.69 -0.13
N LEU A 46 16.37 -4.91 -0.52
CA LEU A 46 15.32 -5.37 -1.45
C LEU A 46 15.89 -5.75 -2.83
N TYR A 47 16.86 -4.99 -3.33
CA TYR A 47 17.51 -5.32 -4.60
C TYR A 47 18.36 -6.59 -4.50
N THR A 48 19.07 -6.80 -3.40
CA THR A 48 19.85 -8.02 -3.15
C THR A 48 18.90 -9.23 -3.10
N GLN A 49 17.82 -9.14 -2.35
CA GLN A 49 16.79 -10.18 -2.27
C GLN A 49 16.22 -10.51 -3.66
N LEU A 50 15.83 -9.49 -4.42
CA LEU A 50 15.37 -9.67 -5.80
C LEU A 50 16.42 -10.36 -6.67
N SER A 51 17.67 -9.88 -6.64
CA SER A 51 18.75 -10.40 -7.49
C SER A 51 19.17 -11.85 -7.18
N GLU A 52 18.94 -12.29 -5.95
CA GLU A 52 19.20 -13.65 -5.48
C GLU A 52 18.04 -14.60 -5.75
N SER A 53 16.85 -14.12 -6.04
CA SER A 53 15.67 -14.92 -6.31
C SER A 53 15.80 -15.74 -7.61
N ASP A 54 15.25 -16.95 -7.61
CA ASP A 54 15.32 -17.82 -8.78
C ASP A 54 14.52 -17.25 -9.96
N TYR A 55 13.36 -16.65 -9.70
CA TYR A 55 12.53 -16.04 -10.76
C TYR A 55 13.21 -14.85 -11.44
N PHE A 56 14.03 -14.08 -10.70
CA PHE A 56 14.82 -13.00 -11.30
C PHE A 56 15.97 -13.54 -12.14
N LYS A 57 16.70 -14.54 -11.65
CA LYS A 57 17.77 -15.19 -12.40
C LYS A 57 17.24 -15.82 -13.70
N ASP A 58 16.13 -16.52 -13.63
CA ASP A 58 15.46 -17.09 -14.80
C ASP A 58 15.03 -16.01 -15.80
N TYR A 59 14.47 -14.88 -15.29
CA TYR A 59 14.11 -13.75 -16.13
C TYR A 59 15.32 -13.14 -16.84
N MET A 60 16.45 -12.99 -16.15
CA MET A 60 17.69 -12.42 -16.72
C MET A 60 18.36 -13.34 -17.73
N LEU A 61 18.13 -14.65 -17.66
CA LEU A 61 18.68 -15.65 -18.60
C LEU A 61 17.85 -15.77 -19.89
N ARG A 62 16.58 -15.38 -19.92
CA ARG A 62 15.72 -15.51 -21.11
C ARG A 62 16.30 -14.72 -22.30
N GLU A 63 16.33 -15.34 -23.47
CA GLU A 63 16.76 -14.66 -24.69
C GLU A 63 15.73 -13.62 -25.14
N GLU A 64 14.46 -14.01 -25.17
CA GLU A 64 13.34 -13.13 -25.51
C GLU A 64 12.42 -12.96 -24.30
N ARG A 65 11.83 -11.77 -24.20
CA ARG A 65 10.89 -11.41 -23.13
C ARG A 65 9.68 -10.73 -23.74
N SER A 66 8.52 -11.19 -23.29
CA SER A 66 7.25 -10.55 -23.59
C SER A 66 6.87 -9.53 -22.49
N PHE A 67 5.91 -8.68 -22.79
CA PHE A 67 5.28 -7.81 -21.79
C PHE A 67 4.71 -8.60 -20.60
N ALA A 68 4.23 -9.83 -20.86
CA ALA A 68 3.71 -10.70 -19.80
C ALA A 68 4.84 -11.20 -18.88
N ASP A 69 6.01 -11.50 -19.42
CA ASP A 69 7.18 -11.86 -18.62
C ASP A 69 7.68 -10.71 -17.77
N ASP A 70 7.71 -9.50 -18.36
CA ASP A 70 8.08 -8.26 -17.66
C ASP A 70 7.13 -7.96 -16.50
N ARG A 71 5.82 -8.16 -16.71
CA ARG A 71 4.80 -8.01 -15.67
C ARG A 71 4.92 -9.08 -14.59
N LYS A 72 5.10 -10.34 -15.00
CA LYS A 72 5.24 -11.46 -14.07
C LYS A 72 6.38 -11.29 -13.08
N LEU A 73 7.53 -10.79 -13.54
CA LEU A 73 8.66 -10.48 -12.67
C LEU A 73 8.25 -9.55 -11.53
N LEU A 74 7.54 -8.46 -11.85
CA LEU A 74 7.11 -7.49 -10.84
C LEU A 74 6.02 -8.07 -9.93
N GLU A 75 5.09 -8.85 -10.48
CA GLU A 75 4.06 -9.52 -9.67
C GLU A 75 4.68 -10.48 -8.65
N ASP A 76 5.69 -11.24 -9.03
CA ASP A 76 6.38 -12.18 -8.14
C ASP A 76 7.19 -11.42 -7.08
N PHE A 77 7.88 -10.35 -7.45
CA PHE A 77 8.58 -9.49 -6.50
C PHE A 77 7.63 -8.86 -5.47
N PHE A 78 6.53 -8.24 -5.91
CA PHE A 78 5.57 -7.64 -4.98
C PHE A 78 4.90 -8.67 -4.06
N LYS A 79 4.67 -9.91 -4.53
CA LYS A 79 4.18 -10.99 -3.66
C LYS A 79 5.18 -11.34 -2.56
N GLU A 80 6.46 -11.37 -2.89
CA GLU A 80 7.52 -11.62 -1.91
C GLU A 80 7.61 -10.53 -0.86
N LEU A 81 7.35 -9.27 -1.24
CA LEU A 81 7.36 -8.13 -0.31
C LEU A 81 6.29 -8.21 0.79
N GLN A 82 5.23 -9.02 0.63
CA GLN A 82 4.21 -9.19 1.68
C GLN A 82 4.77 -9.79 2.98
N SER A 83 5.88 -10.53 2.89
CA SER A 83 6.53 -11.17 4.02
C SER A 83 7.98 -10.71 4.21
N CYS A 84 8.29 -9.52 3.73
CA CYS A 84 9.63 -8.95 3.84
C CYS A 84 9.78 -8.18 5.15
N GLU A 85 10.35 -8.80 6.18
CA GLU A 85 10.57 -8.21 7.51
C GLU A 85 11.33 -6.87 7.44
N ALA A 86 12.31 -6.74 6.55
CA ALA A 86 13.07 -5.49 6.40
C ALA A 86 12.19 -4.33 5.91
N LEU A 87 11.25 -4.61 4.98
CA LEU A 87 10.30 -3.60 4.51
C LEU A 87 9.27 -3.27 5.58
N GLU A 88 8.73 -4.28 6.26
CA GLU A 88 7.74 -4.12 7.33
C GLU A 88 8.29 -3.24 8.46
N THR A 89 9.48 -3.57 8.96
CA THR A 89 10.16 -2.79 10.02
C THR A 89 10.35 -1.32 9.62
N GLU A 90 10.86 -1.07 8.41
CA GLU A 90 11.09 0.31 7.93
C GLU A 90 9.77 1.08 7.76
N LEU A 91 8.71 0.44 7.29
CA LEU A 91 7.39 1.06 7.15
C LEU A 91 6.77 1.39 8.50
N GLU A 92 6.88 0.49 9.48
CA GLU A 92 6.40 0.72 10.85
C GLU A 92 7.14 1.87 11.54
N GLU A 93 8.45 1.99 11.32
CA GLU A 93 9.23 3.14 11.79
C GLU A 93 8.79 4.46 11.15
N MET A 94 8.35 4.42 9.89
CA MET A 94 7.79 5.61 9.22
C MET A 94 6.41 6.00 9.76
N SER A 95 5.55 5.04 10.06
CA SER A 95 4.22 5.27 10.63
C SER A 95 3.61 3.97 11.15
N ILE A 96 3.09 4.00 12.37
CA ILE A 96 2.35 2.88 12.99
C ILE A 96 1.13 2.43 12.16
N LEU A 97 0.62 3.27 11.27
CA LEU A 97 -0.49 2.92 10.40
C LEU A 97 -0.12 1.85 9.35
N TRP A 98 1.17 1.53 9.19
CA TRP A 98 1.64 0.50 8.27
C TRP A 98 1.60 -0.92 8.85
N SER A 99 1.36 -1.11 10.15
CA SER A 99 1.44 -2.43 10.80
C SER A 99 0.58 -3.49 10.12
N ASP A 100 -0.60 -3.12 9.60
CA ASP A 100 -1.54 -4.06 8.99
C ASP A 100 -1.80 -3.77 7.49
N ASP A 101 -1.30 -2.66 6.96
CA ASP A 101 -1.69 -2.18 5.62
C ASP A 101 -0.83 -2.78 4.49
N LEU A 102 0.37 -3.28 4.77
CA LEU A 102 1.28 -3.76 3.73
C LEU A 102 0.67 -4.85 2.83
N PRO A 103 0.03 -5.91 3.35
CA PRO A 103 -0.58 -6.93 2.50
C PRO A 103 -1.70 -6.37 1.62
N TYR A 104 -2.50 -5.44 2.14
CA TYR A 104 -3.56 -4.78 1.39
C TYR A 104 -2.99 -3.93 0.25
N ILE A 105 -1.97 -3.12 0.51
CA ILE A 105 -1.32 -2.29 -0.51
C ILE A 105 -0.67 -3.15 -1.60
N VAL A 106 0.01 -4.24 -1.23
CA VAL A 106 0.57 -5.18 -2.21
C VAL A 106 -0.54 -5.78 -3.09
N MET A 107 -1.66 -6.18 -2.51
CA MET A 107 -2.81 -6.66 -3.29
C MET A 107 -3.30 -5.60 -4.29
N MET A 108 -3.36 -4.33 -3.90
CA MET A 108 -3.75 -3.22 -4.77
C MET A 108 -2.74 -3.00 -5.90
N ILE A 109 -1.44 -3.10 -5.62
CA ILE A 109 -0.38 -3.04 -6.63
C ILE A 109 -0.52 -4.19 -7.63
N LEU A 110 -0.68 -5.43 -7.15
CA LEU A 110 -0.86 -6.60 -8.01
C LEU A 110 -2.08 -6.47 -8.91
N ARG A 111 -3.17 -5.90 -8.39
CA ARG A 111 -4.38 -5.60 -9.18
C ARG A 111 -4.12 -4.58 -10.27
N SER A 112 -3.36 -3.52 -9.97
CA SER A 112 -2.95 -2.52 -10.97
C SER A 112 -2.08 -3.13 -12.05
N LEU A 113 -1.08 -3.96 -11.67
CA LEU A 113 -0.20 -4.65 -12.61
C LEU A 113 -0.96 -5.62 -13.51
N SER A 114 -1.89 -6.41 -12.94
CA SER A 114 -2.71 -7.36 -13.70
C SER A 114 -3.61 -6.69 -14.74
N GLY A 115 -3.99 -5.44 -14.51
CA GLY A 115 -4.77 -4.62 -15.43
C GLY A 115 -3.98 -4.10 -16.64
N LEU A 116 -2.65 -4.08 -16.57
CA LEU A 116 -1.80 -3.58 -17.66
C LEU A 116 -1.82 -4.52 -18.86
N LYS A 117 -2.01 -3.94 -20.04
CA LYS A 117 -2.01 -4.65 -21.33
C LYS A 117 -1.03 -3.98 -22.31
N PRO A 118 -0.38 -4.74 -23.19
CA PRO A 118 0.53 -4.16 -24.19
C PRO A 118 -0.16 -3.14 -25.10
N SER A 119 -1.46 -3.35 -25.39
CA SER A 119 -2.25 -2.46 -26.25
C SER A 119 -2.68 -1.15 -25.57
N HIS A 120 -2.70 -1.12 -24.25
CA HIS A 120 -3.07 0.05 -23.44
C HIS A 120 -2.20 0.04 -22.18
N PRO A 121 -0.94 0.47 -22.29
CA PRO A 121 0.01 0.43 -21.19
C PRO A 121 -0.18 1.63 -20.26
N GLU A 122 -1.41 1.83 -19.79
CA GLU A 122 -1.75 2.88 -18.84
C GLU A 122 -1.97 2.27 -17.45
N LEU A 123 -1.21 2.76 -16.48
CA LEU A 123 -1.34 2.34 -15.09
C LEU A 123 -2.58 3.00 -14.47
N LYS A 124 -3.55 2.18 -14.12
CA LYS A 124 -4.71 2.63 -13.33
C LYS A 124 -4.43 2.43 -11.85
N VAL A 125 -4.33 3.54 -11.14
CA VAL A 125 -4.24 3.51 -9.67
C VAL A 125 -5.64 3.23 -9.12
N PRO A 126 -5.85 2.14 -8.35
CA PRO A 126 -7.16 1.83 -7.80
C PRO A 126 -7.62 2.91 -6.82
N SER A 127 -8.93 3.15 -6.76
CA SER A 127 -9.51 4.01 -5.73
C SER A 127 -9.24 3.43 -4.33
N LYS A 128 -9.03 4.30 -3.36
CA LYS A 128 -8.94 3.93 -1.93
C LYS A 128 -10.28 3.42 -1.40
N PHE A 129 -11.36 3.86 -2.01
CA PHE A 129 -12.72 3.55 -1.60
C PHE A 129 -13.37 2.60 -2.58
N LYS A 130 -14.29 1.78 -2.09
CA LYS A 130 -15.03 0.81 -2.87
C LYS A 130 -16.07 1.48 -3.77
N SER A 131 -16.68 2.56 -3.29
CA SER A 131 -17.65 3.37 -4.02
C SER A 131 -17.34 4.86 -3.91
N ASP A 132 -17.94 5.67 -4.76
CA ASP A 132 -17.82 7.13 -4.73
C ASP A 132 -18.55 7.76 -3.54
N GLU A 133 -19.43 7.01 -2.88
CA GLU A 133 -20.19 7.43 -1.70
C GLU A 133 -19.39 7.26 -0.39
N ASP A 134 -18.43 6.32 -0.36
CA ASP A 134 -17.65 5.98 0.84
C ASP A 134 -16.90 7.20 1.43
N PRO A 135 -16.30 8.11 0.65
CA PRO A 135 -15.61 9.29 1.22
C PRO A 135 -16.55 10.21 2.01
N GLU A 136 -17.78 10.42 1.51
CA GLU A 136 -18.76 11.27 2.18
C GLU A 136 -19.34 10.57 3.41
N PHE A 137 -19.57 9.27 3.33
CA PHE A 137 -19.98 8.45 4.48
C PHE A 137 -18.95 8.54 5.61
N VAL A 138 -17.67 8.29 5.32
CA VAL A 138 -16.58 8.34 6.32
C VAL A 138 -16.49 9.71 6.95
N LYS A 139 -16.56 10.78 6.14
CA LYS A 139 -16.51 12.15 6.62
C LYS A 139 -17.69 12.46 7.54
N THR A 140 -18.91 12.14 7.11
CA THR A 140 -20.13 12.37 7.87
C THR A 140 -20.13 11.60 9.19
N LEU A 141 -19.71 10.33 9.17
CA LEU A 141 -19.59 9.50 10.37
C LEU A 141 -18.58 10.10 11.36
N PHE A 142 -17.42 10.52 10.87
CA PHE A 142 -16.39 11.15 11.70
C PHE A 142 -16.90 12.46 12.32
N GLU A 143 -17.52 13.34 11.52
CA GLU A 143 -18.08 14.60 12.00
C GLU A 143 -19.17 14.39 13.05
N LYS A 144 -20.12 13.47 12.81
CA LYS A 144 -21.16 13.10 13.78
C LYS A 144 -20.59 12.56 15.09
N SER A 145 -19.57 11.69 14.99
CA SER A 145 -18.91 11.10 16.16
C SER A 145 -18.23 12.16 17.03
N LEU A 146 -17.61 13.18 16.41
CA LEU A 146 -16.97 14.27 17.14
C LEU A 146 -17.96 15.25 17.75
N VAL A 147 -18.95 15.70 16.97
CA VAL A 147 -19.90 16.73 17.40
C VAL A 147 -20.79 16.24 18.54
N ASN A 148 -21.14 14.96 18.53
CA ASN A 148 -22.04 14.38 19.54
C ASN A 148 -21.28 13.57 20.60
N TYR A 149 -19.97 13.68 20.67
CA TYR A 149 -19.14 12.85 21.59
C TYR A 149 -19.65 12.91 23.03
N ASP A 150 -19.87 14.10 23.60
CA ASP A 150 -20.31 14.27 24.99
C ASP A 150 -21.69 13.66 25.21
N ALA A 151 -22.62 13.86 24.27
CA ALA A 151 -23.96 13.27 24.34
C ALA A 151 -23.90 11.72 24.30
N TYR A 152 -23.00 11.16 23.52
CA TYR A 152 -22.81 9.70 23.49
C TYR A 152 -22.21 9.16 24.79
N GLN A 153 -21.30 9.90 25.42
CA GLN A 153 -20.77 9.53 26.74
C GLN A 153 -21.91 9.53 27.80
N ASP A 154 -22.77 10.55 27.80
CA ASP A 154 -23.93 10.59 28.70
C ASP A 154 -24.86 9.38 28.50
N TYR A 155 -25.09 8.96 27.28
CA TYR A 155 -25.85 7.74 26.97
C TYR A 155 -25.14 6.47 27.46
N ILE A 156 -23.85 6.35 27.22
CA ILE A 156 -23.06 5.20 27.69
C ILE A 156 -23.17 5.10 29.21
N GLU A 157 -22.94 6.16 29.95
CA GLU A 157 -23.06 6.21 31.39
C GLU A 157 -24.47 5.79 31.89
N LYS A 158 -25.49 6.31 31.25
CA LYS A 158 -26.87 6.05 31.60
C LYS A 158 -27.29 4.57 31.42
N PHE A 159 -26.81 3.94 30.36
CA PHE A 159 -27.23 2.58 30.00
C PHE A 159 -26.25 1.50 30.42
N THR A 160 -25.07 1.86 30.91
CA THR A 160 -24.08 0.94 31.47
C THR A 160 -24.04 0.95 33.00
N ALA A 161 -25.18 1.21 33.64
CA ALA A 161 -25.30 1.34 35.11
C ALA A 161 -24.75 0.13 35.91
N ASN A 162 -24.61 -1.04 35.28
CA ASN A 162 -24.01 -2.26 35.87
C ASN A 162 -22.53 -2.43 35.47
N TRP A 163 -21.97 -1.50 34.69
CA TRP A 163 -20.57 -1.51 34.32
C TRP A 163 -19.88 -0.38 35.10
N ASP A 164 -18.70 -0.68 35.57
CA ASP A 164 -17.82 0.35 36.10
C ASP A 164 -17.29 1.17 34.94
N VAL A 165 -17.84 2.39 34.71
CA VAL A 165 -17.53 3.25 33.57
C VAL A 165 -16.04 3.59 33.56
N GLU A 166 -15.38 3.66 34.73
CA GLU A 166 -13.92 3.87 34.83
C GLU A 166 -13.11 2.70 34.24
N ARG A 167 -13.75 1.54 34.03
CA ARG A 167 -13.13 0.34 33.45
C ARG A 167 -13.39 0.18 31.96
N ILE A 168 -14.24 1.03 31.36
CA ILE A 168 -14.42 1.03 29.90
C ILE A 168 -13.15 1.63 29.28
N VAL A 169 -12.43 0.82 28.53
CA VAL A 169 -11.20 1.26 27.85
C VAL A 169 -11.56 2.34 26.83
N PHE A 170 -10.69 3.32 26.66
CA PHE A 170 -10.89 4.44 25.73
C PHE A 170 -11.32 3.98 24.31
N MET A 171 -10.74 2.88 23.81
CA MET A 171 -11.10 2.32 22.50
C MET A 171 -12.54 1.81 22.45
N ASP A 172 -13.04 1.18 23.51
CA ASP A 172 -14.43 0.71 23.59
C ASP A 172 -15.40 1.88 23.51
N ASN A 173 -15.10 2.99 24.20
CA ASN A 173 -15.88 4.22 24.13
C ASN A 173 -15.91 4.80 22.72
N LEU A 174 -14.77 4.81 22.00
CA LEU A 174 -14.72 5.27 20.61
C LEU A 174 -15.54 4.38 19.69
N ILE A 175 -15.44 3.06 19.84
CA ILE A 175 -16.20 2.09 19.03
C ILE A 175 -17.69 2.26 19.23
N ILE A 176 -18.14 2.32 20.51
CA ILE A 176 -19.56 2.49 20.86
C ILE A 176 -20.06 3.85 20.33
N GLY A 177 -19.32 4.94 20.59
CA GLY A 177 -19.68 6.27 20.12
C GLY A 177 -19.78 6.37 18.60
N THR A 178 -18.84 5.74 17.88
CA THR A 178 -18.88 5.68 16.40
C THR A 178 -20.09 4.87 15.91
N ALA A 179 -20.40 3.73 16.54
CA ALA A 179 -21.58 2.94 16.21
C ALA A 179 -22.89 3.72 16.48
N MET A 180 -22.94 4.52 17.54
CA MET A 180 -24.10 5.40 17.80
C MET A 180 -24.23 6.53 16.77
N ALA A 181 -23.13 7.00 16.22
CA ALA A 181 -23.13 8.03 15.18
C ALA A 181 -23.61 7.49 13.81
N GLU A 182 -23.51 6.20 13.59
CA GLU A 182 -23.98 5.53 12.36
C GLU A 182 -25.51 5.32 12.37
N LEU A 183 -26.11 5.16 13.55
CA LEU A 183 -27.56 5.00 13.72
C LEU A 183 -28.31 6.31 13.49
#